data_28e6c4d27b01b2931dfd95ad44f0be83
#
_entry.id   28e6c4d27b01b2931dfd95ad44f0be83
#
_cell.length_a   1.000
_cell.length_b   1.000
_cell.length_c   1.000
_cell.angle_alpha   90.00
_cell.angle_beta   90.00
_cell.angle_gamma   90.00
#
_symmetry.space_group_name_H-M   'P 1'
#
loop_
_entity.id
_entity.type
_entity.pdbx_description
1 polymer ?
#
loop_
_entity_poly.entity_id
_entity_poly.type
_entity_poly.pdbx_seq_one_letter_code
_entity_poly.pdbx_strand_id
1 'polypeptide(L)'
;MHPTPPTDPAARPRTVLVTGAGKRLGREIALVLAAAGWQVAVHYRSSEADAIKTAADCAQLAGAAATFDADLQDEAAVRALLPRVVAHFGQVDAVVNNASIFEHDTADSFGFTALERHMRSNVGAPVLLAQALHTHAHSRQGRGVVVNLLDQKLWNLNPDFLSYTLSKAALEAANTTLALALAPVLRVVGVAPGLTLDTPALDADKFAALHRMSPLGRSST
;
A
#
# COMPACT_ATOMS: atom_id res chain seq x y z
N MET A 1 24.52 -8.01 3.44
CA MET A 1 24.73 -6.68 2.82
C MET A 1 24.18 -6.74 1.42
N HIS A 2 23.05 -6.08 1.13
CA HIS A 2 22.60 -5.89 -0.24
C HIS A 2 23.41 -4.74 -0.84
N PRO A 3 23.93 -4.89 -2.06
CA PRO A 3 24.62 -3.79 -2.72
C PRO A 3 23.64 -2.66 -2.97
N THR A 4 23.94 -1.48 -2.48
CA THR A 4 23.22 -0.25 -2.81
C THR A 4 23.35 -0.05 -4.34
N PRO A 5 22.25 0.09 -5.09
CA PRO A 5 22.35 0.36 -6.51
C PRO A 5 23.11 1.68 -6.71
N PRO A 6 23.97 1.78 -7.74
CA PRO A 6 24.67 3.01 -8.03
C PRO A 6 23.68 4.14 -8.26
N THR A 7 23.71 5.16 -7.43
CA THR A 7 22.97 6.40 -7.63
C THR A 7 23.70 7.21 -8.69
N ASP A 8 23.09 7.32 -9.87
CA ASP A 8 23.50 8.32 -10.85
C ASP A 8 23.22 9.71 -10.24
N PRO A 9 24.23 10.53 -9.95
CA PRO A 9 24.03 11.84 -9.32
C PRO A 9 23.24 12.83 -10.22
N ALA A 10 23.02 12.50 -11.48
CA ALA A 10 22.18 13.26 -12.41
C ALA A 10 20.73 12.74 -12.48
N ALA A 11 20.43 11.60 -11.85
CA ALA A 11 19.09 11.04 -11.85
C ALA A 11 18.21 11.80 -10.85
N ARG A 12 17.13 12.39 -11.34
CA ARG A 12 16.12 13.03 -10.48
C ARG A 12 15.55 12.04 -9.43
N PRO A 13 15.18 12.53 -8.24
CA PRO A 13 14.58 11.69 -7.22
C PRO A 13 13.32 10.99 -7.75
N ARG A 14 13.16 9.70 -7.44
CA ARG A 14 11.94 8.94 -7.72
C ARG A 14 10.87 9.28 -6.69
N THR A 15 9.61 9.30 -7.10
CA THR A 15 8.48 9.59 -6.23
C THR A 15 7.59 8.37 -6.07
N VAL A 16 7.19 8.07 -4.83
CA VAL A 16 6.26 7.00 -4.49
C VAL A 16 5.05 7.53 -3.72
N LEU A 17 3.86 7.09 -4.12
CA LEU A 17 2.64 7.24 -3.34
C LEU A 17 2.45 6.00 -2.47
N VAL A 18 2.38 6.16 -1.15
CA VAL A 18 2.07 5.08 -0.21
C VAL A 18 0.70 5.34 0.42
N THR A 19 -0.28 4.47 0.14
CA THR A 19 -1.61 4.63 0.70
C THR A 19 -1.67 4.13 2.15
N GLY A 20 -2.40 4.87 3.02
CA GLY A 20 -2.48 4.55 4.45
C GLY A 20 -1.13 4.64 5.17
N ALA A 21 -0.30 5.62 4.79
CA ALA A 21 1.07 5.72 5.25
C ALA A 21 1.24 6.49 6.58
N GLY A 22 0.16 6.95 7.21
CA GLY A 22 0.25 7.68 8.47
C GLY A 22 0.71 6.84 9.67
N LYS A 23 0.43 5.52 9.65
CA LYS A 23 0.65 4.63 10.79
C LYS A 23 1.13 3.25 10.37
N ARG A 24 1.65 2.51 11.36
CA ARG A 24 1.92 1.08 11.27
C ARG A 24 2.73 0.71 10.02
N LEU A 25 2.36 -0.38 9.33
CA LEU A 25 3.11 -0.90 8.17
C LEU A 25 3.30 0.15 7.06
N GLY A 26 2.27 0.95 6.78
CA GLY A 26 2.38 2.01 5.77
C GLY A 26 3.43 3.07 6.12
N ARG A 27 3.53 3.43 7.41
CA ARG A 27 4.57 4.34 7.90
C ARG A 27 5.98 3.73 7.75
N GLU A 28 6.17 2.48 8.14
CA GLU A 28 7.46 1.81 8.00
C GLU A 28 7.90 1.69 6.53
N ILE A 29 6.96 1.34 5.64
CA ILE A 29 7.21 1.33 4.18
C ILE A 29 7.63 2.72 3.70
N ALA A 30 6.94 3.78 4.13
CA ALA A 30 7.26 5.16 3.76
C ALA A 30 8.68 5.56 4.21
N LEU A 31 9.04 5.24 5.46
CA LEU A 31 10.37 5.54 6.00
C LEU A 31 11.50 4.78 5.29
N VAL A 32 11.31 3.50 5.02
CA VAL A 32 12.31 2.68 4.29
C VAL A 32 12.53 3.21 2.88
N LEU A 33 11.45 3.61 2.19
CA LEU A 33 11.55 4.20 0.85
C LEU A 33 12.22 5.58 0.89
N ALA A 34 11.90 6.41 1.89
CA ALA A 34 12.59 7.69 2.09
C ALA A 34 14.09 7.48 2.34
N ALA A 35 14.46 6.56 3.23
CA ALA A 35 15.86 6.22 3.48
C ALA A 35 16.60 5.70 2.23
N ALA A 36 15.86 5.12 1.27
CA ALA A 36 16.38 4.73 -0.04
C ALA A 36 16.38 5.87 -1.09
N GLY A 37 16.14 7.11 -0.67
CA GLY A 37 16.21 8.31 -1.52
C GLY A 37 14.95 8.58 -2.35
N TRP A 38 13.79 7.98 -2.00
CA TRP A 38 12.54 8.28 -2.66
C TRP A 38 11.84 9.50 -2.04
N GLN A 39 11.29 10.38 -2.85
CA GLN A 39 10.29 11.34 -2.42
C GLN A 39 9.00 10.59 -2.09
N VAL A 40 8.36 10.90 -0.95
CA VAL A 40 7.22 10.11 -0.46
C VAL A 40 5.95 10.96 -0.35
N ALA A 41 4.94 10.56 -1.12
CA ALA A 41 3.57 11.03 -0.94
C ALA A 41 2.88 10.14 0.12
N VAL A 42 2.65 10.71 1.30
CA VAL A 42 2.04 10.05 2.45
C VAL A 42 0.52 10.23 2.38
N HIS A 43 -0.19 9.19 1.92
CA HIS A 43 -1.65 9.26 1.88
C HIS A 43 -2.27 8.85 3.21
N TYR A 44 -3.34 9.55 3.60
CA TYR A 44 -4.18 9.26 4.76
C TYR A 44 -5.67 9.52 4.45
N ARG A 45 -6.58 8.99 5.29
CA ARG A 45 -8.01 9.30 5.25
C ARG A 45 -8.40 10.24 6.40
N SER A 46 -8.14 9.84 7.64
CA SER A 46 -8.56 10.55 8.85
C SER A 46 -7.44 10.74 9.89
N SER A 47 -6.25 10.16 9.68
CA SER A 47 -5.12 10.25 10.61
C SER A 47 -4.14 11.34 10.17
N GLU A 48 -4.62 12.59 10.06
CA GLU A 48 -3.83 13.71 9.56
C GLU A 48 -2.57 13.98 10.38
N ALA A 49 -2.69 14.06 11.71
CA ALA A 49 -1.55 14.32 12.58
C ALA A 49 -0.43 13.29 12.45
N ASP A 50 -0.80 11.99 12.35
CA ASP A 50 0.17 10.91 12.14
C ASP A 50 0.79 10.98 10.74
N ALA A 51 0.02 11.34 9.73
CA ALA A 51 0.51 11.49 8.37
C ALA A 51 1.51 12.66 8.27
N ILE A 52 1.22 13.79 8.90
CA ILE A 52 2.13 14.95 8.99
C ILE A 52 3.44 14.53 9.66
N LYS A 53 3.37 13.80 10.77
CA LYS A 53 4.55 13.29 11.45
C LYS A 53 5.37 12.35 10.55
N THR A 54 4.70 11.41 9.88
CA THR A 54 5.37 10.49 8.96
C THR A 54 6.03 11.24 7.80
N ALA A 55 5.35 12.24 7.22
CA ALA A 55 5.93 13.05 6.15
C ALA A 55 7.15 13.86 6.63
N ALA A 56 7.09 14.42 7.84
CA ALA A 56 8.24 15.12 8.43
C ALA A 56 9.44 14.20 8.63
N ASP A 57 9.22 12.99 9.18
CA ASP A 57 10.27 11.99 9.36
C ASP A 57 10.86 11.53 8.00
N CYS A 58 10.02 11.31 6.99
CA CYS A 58 10.47 11.00 5.62
C CYS A 58 11.29 12.13 4.99
N ALA A 59 10.87 13.39 5.18
CA ALA A 59 11.57 14.54 4.64
C ALA A 59 12.98 14.71 5.22
N GLN A 60 13.17 14.33 6.49
CA GLN A 60 14.51 14.29 7.11
C GLN A 60 15.44 13.26 6.46
N LEU A 61 14.89 12.17 5.91
CA LEU A 61 15.66 11.09 5.29
C LEU A 61 15.93 11.35 3.80
N ALA A 62 14.92 11.84 3.05
CA ALA A 62 14.96 11.96 1.58
C ALA A 62 14.90 13.41 1.07
N GLY A 63 14.77 14.39 1.96
CA GLY A 63 14.66 15.80 1.58
C GLY A 63 13.30 16.24 1.06
N ALA A 64 12.36 15.33 0.72
CA ALA A 64 11.03 15.71 0.26
C ALA A 64 9.97 14.64 0.57
N ALA A 65 8.94 15.05 1.31
CA ALA A 65 7.71 14.29 1.52
C ALA A 65 6.54 15.25 1.75
N ALA A 66 5.33 14.81 1.40
CA ALA A 66 4.12 15.62 1.61
C ALA A 66 2.92 14.69 1.89
N THR A 67 1.89 15.23 2.54
CA THR A 67 0.67 14.52 2.88
C THR A 67 -0.44 14.74 1.86
N PHE A 68 -1.25 13.71 1.63
CA PHE A 68 -2.39 13.75 0.71
C PHE A 68 -3.57 13.03 1.34
N ASP A 69 -4.67 13.72 1.54
CA ASP A 69 -5.92 13.17 2.03
C ASP A 69 -6.75 12.59 0.88
N ALA A 70 -7.38 11.44 1.09
CA ALA A 70 -8.44 10.93 0.23
C ALA A 70 -9.24 9.83 0.96
N ASP A 71 -10.54 9.72 0.69
CA ASP A 71 -11.29 8.51 1.02
C ASP A 71 -11.21 7.53 -0.16
N LEU A 72 -10.57 6.39 0.06
CA LEU A 72 -10.42 5.37 -0.98
C LEU A 72 -11.72 4.60 -1.29
N GLN A 73 -12.80 4.88 -0.60
CA GLN A 73 -14.14 4.40 -0.95
C GLN A 73 -14.85 5.32 -1.96
N ASP A 74 -14.37 6.56 -2.10
CA ASP A 74 -14.89 7.54 -3.06
C ASP A 74 -14.03 7.51 -4.34
N GLU A 75 -14.64 7.09 -5.43
CA GLU A 75 -13.98 6.98 -6.74
C GLU A 75 -13.44 8.34 -7.22
N ALA A 76 -14.15 9.44 -7.00
CA ALA A 76 -13.70 10.75 -7.43
C ALA A 76 -12.45 11.20 -6.66
N ALA A 77 -12.42 10.95 -5.34
CA ALA A 77 -11.25 11.22 -4.51
C ALA A 77 -10.04 10.37 -4.94
N VAL A 78 -10.24 9.08 -5.24
CA VAL A 78 -9.18 8.19 -5.72
C VAL A 78 -8.62 8.67 -7.06
N ARG A 79 -9.49 9.04 -8.01
CA ARG A 79 -9.08 9.55 -9.34
C ARG A 79 -8.31 10.87 -9.25
N ALA A 80 -8.64 11.72 -8.28
CA ALA A 80 -7.95 12.99 -8.04
C ALA A 80 -6.60 12.81 -7.32
N LEU A 81 -6.36 11.71 -6.62
CA LEU A 81 -5.21 11.56 -5.72
C LEU A 81 -3.88 11.59 -6.49
N LEU A 82 -3.68 10.71 -7.47
CA LEU A 82 -2.41 10.64 -8.20
C LEU A 82 -2.10 11.94 -8.98
N PRO A 83 -3.05 12.60 -9.67
CA PRO A 83 -2.84 13.92 -10.26
C PRO A 83 -2.37 14.98 -9.25
N ARG A 84 -2.90 15.01 -8.02
CA ARG A 84 -2.45 15.93 -6.96
C ARG A 84 -1.00 15.67 -6.56
N VAL A 85 -0.61 14.38 -6.46
CA VAL A 85 0.78 13.98 -6.17
C VAL A 85 1.71 14.40 -7.31
N VAL A 86 1.29 14.20 -8.56
CA VAL A 86 2.05 14.62 -9.74
C VAL A 86 2.21 16.14 -9.77
N ALA A 87 1.15 16.91 -9.47
CA ALA A 87 1.22 18.36 -9.41
C ALA A 87 2.22 18.86 -8.36
N HIS A 88 2.39 18.14 -7.26
CA HIS A 88 3.30 18.52 -6.17
C HIS A 88 4.76 18.14 -6.45
N PHE A 89 5.03 16.89 -6.89
CA PHE A 89 6.39 16.36 -7.07
C PHE A 89 6.88 16.38 -8.54
N GLY A 90 6.02 16.76 -9.48
CA GLY A 90 6.30 16.70 -10.90
C GLY A 90 6.10 15.32 -11.54
N GLN A 91 6.17 14.25 -10.76
CA GLN A 91 5.94 12.88 -11.23
C GLN A 91 5.68 11.88 -10.12
N VAL A 92 5.20 10.70 -10.51
CA VAL A 92 5.10 9.51 -9.68
C VAL A 92 5.69 8.32 -10.43
N ASP A 93 6.55 7.54 -9.76
CA ASP A 93 7.23 6.36 -10.32
C ASP A 93 6.69 5.06 -9.72
N ALA A 94 6.11 5.13 -8.52
CA ALA A 94 5.55 3.95 -7.86
C ALA A 94 4.29 4.29 -7.05
N VAL A 95 3.43 3.28 -6.91
CA VAL A 95 2.30 3.28 -5.97
C VAL A 95 2.41 2.04 -5.09
N VAL A 96 2.35 2.24 -3.78
CA VAL A 96 2.20 1.15 -2.79
C VAL A 96 0.79 1.20 -2.22
N ASN A 97 -0.03 0.24 -2.62
CA ASN A 97 -1.40 0.05 -2.14
C ASN A 97 -1.37 -0.71 -0.81
N ASN A 98 -1.12 0.03 0.29
CA ASN A 98 -1.08 -0.51 1.64
C ASN A 98 -2.38 -0.27 2.41
N ALA A 99 -3.11 0.83 2.16
CA ALA A 99 -4.38 1.10 2.84
C ALA A 99 -5.37 -0.06 2.66
N SER A 100 -6.04 -0.44 3.74
CA SER A 100 -7.01 -1.51 3.74
C SER A 100 -8.08 -1.26 4.80
N ILE A 101 -9.33 -1.54 4.47
CA ILE A 101 -10.38 -1.77 5.45
C ILE A 101 -10.23 -3.21 5.95
N PHE A 102 -10.27 -3.35 7.27
CA PHE A 102 -10.19 -4.64 7.97
C PHE A 102 -11.23 -4.63 9.09
N GLU A 103 -12.45 -5.00 8.75
CA GLU A 103 -13.60 -5.04 9.66
C GLU A 103 -14.08 -6.47 9.80
N HIS A 104 -14.46 -6.84 11.03
CA HIS A 104 -14.89 -8.20 11.34
C HIS A 104 -16.31 -8.45 10.83
N ASP A 105 -16.46 -9.54 10.09
CA ASP A 105 -17.73 -10.18 9.74
C ASP A 105 -17.52 -11.69 9.57
N THR A 106 -18.61 -12.43 9.57
CA THR A 106 -18.63 -13.88 9.40
C THR A 106 -19.72 -14.26 8.38
N ALA A 107 -19.87 -15.54 8.06
CA ALA A 107 -20.96 -16.00 7.19
C ALA A 107 -22.33 -15.64 7.72
N ASP A 108 -22.51 -15.61 9.06
CA ASP A 108 -23.79 -15.30 9.70
C ASP A 108 -24.11 -13.80 9.73
N SER A 109 -23.08 -12.94 9.72
CA SER A 109 -23.23 -11.47 9.76
C SER A 109 -22.94 -10.79 8.42
N PHE A 110 -22.66 -11.56 7.37
CA PHE A 110 -22.34 -11.04 6.05
C PHE A 110 -23.43 -10.15 5.47
N GLY A 111 -23.03 -9.05 4.83
CA GLY A 111 -23.93 -8.14 4.15
C GLY A 111 -23.23 -7.34 3.04
N PHE A 112 -24.01 -6.93 2.04
CA PHE A 112 -23.48 -6.20 0.89
C PHE A 112 -22.77 -4.90 1.27
N THR A 113 -23.25 -4.18 2.28
CA THR A 113 -22.61 -2.93 2.73
C THR A 113 -21.17 -3.14 3.19
N ALA A 114 -20.90 -4.20 3.97
CA ALA A 114 -19.56 -4.54 4.41
C ALA A 114 -18.70 -4.96 3.21
N LEU A 115 -19.23 -5.84 2.36
CA LEU A 115 -18.53 -6.30 1.16
C LEU A 115 -18.18 -5.13 0.22
N GLU A 116 -19.13 -4.25 -0.09
CA GLU A 116 -18.92 -3.11 -0.98
C GLU A 116 -17.85 -2.16 -0.46
N ARG A 117 -17.86 -1.85 0.83
CA ARG A 117 -16.83 -1.01 1.45
C ARG A 117 -15.44 -1.60 1.31
N HIS A 118 -15.29 -2.91 1.58
CA HIS A 118 -14.04 -3.62 1.38
C HIS A 118 -13.63 -3.65 -0.09
N MET A 119 -14.54 -3.94 -1.00
CA MET A 119 -14.26 -3.97 -2.44
C MET A 119 -13.84 -2.62 -2.98
N ARG A 120 -14.51 -1.53 -2.59
CA ARG A 120 -14.15 -0.17 -3.03
C ARG A 120 -12.74 0.20 -2.58
N SER A 121 -12.44 0.06 -1.29
CA SER A 121 -11.16 0.48 -0.71
C SER A 121 -10.01 -0.47 -1.04
N ASN A 122 -10.23 -1.79 -0.92
CA ASN A 122 -9.15 -2.78 -1.00
C ASN A 122 -8.89 -3.26 -2.44
N VAL A 123 -9.81 -3.05 -3.37
CA VAL A 123 -9.70 -3.50 -4.77
C VAL A 123 -9.86 -2.34 -5.74
N GLY A 124 -10.99 -1.62 -5.69
CA GLY A 124 -11.30 -0.55 -6.64
C GLY A 124 -10.25 0.55 -6.64
N ALA A 125 -9.87 1.06 -5.47
CA ALA A 125 -8.85 2.09 -5.34
C ALA A 125 -7.47 1.63 -5.88
N PRO A 126 -6.92 0.46 -5.52
CA PRO A 126 -5.70 -0.08 -6.13
C PRO A 126 -5.75 -0.16 -7.66
N VAL A 127 -6.86 -0.61 -8.24
CA VAL A 127 -7.04 -0.69 -9.71
C VAL A 127 -7.03 0.70 -10.33
N LEU A 128 -7.76 1.66 -9.77
CA LEU A 128 -7.81 3.05 -10.26
C LEU A 128 -6.44 3.75 -10.15
N LEU A 129 -5.71 3.52 -9.06
CA LEU A 129 -4.36 4.07 -8.89
C LEU A 129 -3.37 3.43 -9.87
N ALA A 130 -3.49 2.14 -10.15
CA ALA A 130 -2.68 1.48 -11.18
C ALA A 130 -2.98 2.05 -12.58
N GLN A 131 -4.25 2.27 -12.92
CA GLN A 131 -4.68 2.91 -14.16
C GLN A 131 -4.11 4.32 -14.28
N ALA A 132 -4.21 5.14 -13.22
CA ALA A 132 -3.70 6.50 -13.21
C ALA A 132 -2.17 6.54 -13.36
N LEU A 133 -1.45 5.64 -12.67
CA LEU A 133 0.01 5.52 -12.82
C LEU A 133 0.40 5.07 -14.22
N HIS A 134 -0.34 4.13 -14.83
CA HIS A 134 -0.09 3.70 -16.21
C HIS A 134 -0.21 4.85 -17.18
N THR A 135 -1.30 5.62 -17.12
CA THR A 135 -1.51 6.79 -17.98
C THR A 135 -0.38 7.82 -17.79
N HIS A 136 -0.01 8.11 -16.53
CA HIS A 136 1.07 9.03 -16.22
C HIS A 136 2.44 8.54 -16.71
N ALA A 137 2.78 7.28 -16.49
CA ALA A 137 4.04 6.70 -16.94
C ALA A 137 4.13 6.66 -18.48
N HIS A 138 3.02 6.27 -19.14
CA HIS A 138 2.94 6.22 -20.62
C HIS A 138 3.13 7.59 -21.24
N SER A 139 2.47 8.65 -20.73
CA SER A 139 2.55 10.02 -21.26
C SER A 139 3.97 10.60 -21.21
N ARG A 140 4.80 10.18 -20.25
CA ARG A 140 6.20 10.60 -20.13
C ARG A 140 7.20 9.61 -20.74
N GLN A 141 6.72 8.60 -21.48
CA GLN A 141 7.53 7.51 -22.04
C GLN A 141 8.39 6.78 -20.99
N GLY A 142 7.89 6.75 -19.76
CA GLY A 142 8.56 6.17 -18.61
C GLY A 142 7.98 4.80 -18.23
N ARG A 143 8.45 4.29 -17.11
CA ARG A 143 7.97 3.06 -16.49
C ARG A 143 7.57 3.32 -15.05
N GLY A 144 6.78 2.43 -14.48
CA GLY A 144 6.36 2.52 -13.08
C GLY A 144 6.20 1.16 -12.42
N VAL A 145 5.96 1.19 -11.11
CA VAL A 145 5.73 -0.01 -10.29
C VAL A 145 4.50 0.18 -9.43
N VAL A 146 3.65 -0.83 -9.37
CA VAL A 146 2.57 -0.94 -8.40
C VAL A 146 2.89 -2.10 -7.46
N VAL A 147 2.84 -1.85 -6.16
CA VAL A 147 2.96 -2.87 -5.12
C VAL A 147 1.64 -2.96 -4.38
N ASN A 148 0.99 -4.12 -4.43
CA ASN A 148 -0.26 -4.39 -3.71
C ASN A 148 0.02 -5.19 -2.44
N LEU A 149 -0.37 -4.66 -1.27
CA LEU A 149 -0.32 -5.40 -0.01
C LEU A 149 -1.51 -6.38 0.02
N LEU A 150 -1.20 -7.65 -0.23
CA LEU A 150 -2.10 -8.79 -0.07
C LEU A 150 -2.16 -9.22 1.41
N ASP A 151 -2.44 -10.47 1.68
CA ASP A 151 -2.42 -11.04 3.03
C ASP A 151 -2.07 -12.53 2.95
N GLN A 152 -1.21 -13.02 3.82
CA GLN A 152 -0.89 -14.44 3.93
C GLN A 152 -2.12 -15.32 4.25
N LYS A 153 -3.19 -14.72 4.82
CA LYS A 153 -4.47 -15.38 5.06
C LYS A 153 -5.05 -16.05 3.81
N LEU A 154 -4.74 -15.57 2.61
CA LEU A 154 -5.20 -16.16 1.35
C LEU A 154 -4.74 -17.62 1.16
N TRP A 155 -3.64 -18.01 1.79
CA TRP A 155 -3.10 -19.38 1.75
C TRP A 155 -3.33 -20.17 3.04
N ASN A 156 -4.03 -19.56 4.01
CA ASN A 156 -4.44 -20.21 5.27
C ASN A 156 -5.77 -19.62 5.73
N LEU A 157 -6.83 -19.94 4.99
CA LEU A 157 -8.17 -19.37 5.21
C LEU A 157 -8.74 -19.78 6.57
N ASN A 158 -9.43 -18.86 7.22
CA ASN A 158 -10.28 -19.08 8.38
C ASN A 158 -11.61 -18.33 8.19
N PRO A 159 -12.69 -18.65 8.93
CA PRO A 159 -14.02 -18.12 8.67
C PRO A 159 -14.23 -16.64 9.05
N ASP A 160 -13.31 -16.04 9.84
CA ASP A 160 -13.45 -14.66 10.30
C ASP A 160 -13.04 -13.66 9.22
N PHE A 161 -13.60 -12.45 9.27
CA PHE A 161 -13.30 -11.36 8.32
C PHE A 161 -13.61 -11.76 6.87
N LEU A 162 -14.83 -12.25 6.63
CA LEU A 162 -15.21 -12.82 5.34
C LEU A 162 -15.11 -11.79 4.21
N SER A 163 -15.74 -10.60 4.35
CA SER A 163 -15.70 -9.54 3.33
C SER A 163 -14.27 -9.04 3.06
N TYR A 164 -13.44 -8.93 4.10
CA TYR A 164 -12.02 -8.61 3.94
C TYR A 164 -11.30 -9.69 3.12
N THR A 165 -11.48 -10.96 3.49
CA THR A 165 -10.83 -12.09 2.81
C THR A 165 -11.22 -12.13 1.33
N LEU A 166 -12.51 -11.97 1.01
CA LEU A 166 -13.01 -11.89 -0.36
C LEU A 166 -12.36 -10.72 -1.13
N SER A 167 -12.23 -9.55 -0.49
CA SER A 167 -11.58 -8.40 -1.13
C SER A 167 -10.09 -8.64 -1.39
N LYS A 168 -9.36 -9.30 -0.48
CA LYS A 168 -7.95 -9.62 -0.69
C LYS A 168 -7.76 -10.69 -1.77
N ALA A 169 -8.64 -11.68 -1.88
CA ALA A 169 -8.63 -12.66 -2.96
C ALA A 169 -8.91 -11.98 -4.32
N ALA A 170 -9.85 -11.04 -4.36
CA ALA A 170 -10.10 -10.25 -5.57
C ALA A 170 -8.90 -9.36 -5.95
N LEU A 171 -8.20 -8.76 -4.96
CA LEU A 171 -6.99 -7.98 -5.21
C LEU A 171 -5.84 -8.87 -5.73
N GLU A 172 -5.70 -10.09 -5.25
CA GLU A 172 -4.71 -11.06 -5.74
C GLU A 172 -4.96 -11.39 -7.21
N ALA A 173 -6.20 -11.70 -7.59
CA ALA A 173 -6.58 -11.91 -8.98
C ALA A 173 -6.34 -10.66 -9.84
N ALA A 174 -6.72 -9.47 -9.33
CA ALA A 174 -6.48 -8.20 -9.99
C ALA A 174 -4.97 -7.92 -10.17
N ASN A 175 -4.13 -8.30 -9.19
CA ASN A 175 -2.68 -8.13 -9.29
C ASN A 175 -2.09 -8.82 -10.53
N THR A 176 -2.44 -10.09 -10.76
CA THR A 176 -1.99 -10.86 -11.92
C THR A 176 -2.55 -10.28 -13.22
N THR A 177 -3.85 -9.95 -13.25
CA THR A 177 -4.51 -9.40 -14.43
C THR A 177 -3.92 -8.04 -14.83
N LEU A 178 -3.69 -7.15 -13.85
CA LEU A 178 -3.07 -5.84 -14.10
C LEU A 178 -1.61 -5.97 -14.55
N ALA A 179 -0.85 -6.93 -14.00
CA ALA A 179 0.52 -7.17 -14.43
C ALA A 179 0.59 -7.53 -15.93
N LEU A 180 -0.36 -8.34 -16.41
CA LEU A 180 -0.46 -8.69 -17.84
C LEU A 180 -0.94 -7.51 -18.69
N ALA A 181 -1.98 -6.80 -18.24
CA ALA A 181 -2.62 -5.76 -19.01
C ALA A 181 -1.79 -4.47 -19.14
N LEU A 182 -0.98 -4.13 -18.11
CA LEU A 182 -0.24 -2.87 -18.05
C LEU A 182 1.24 -3.01 -18.41
N ALA A 183 1.69 -4.22 -18.76
CA ALA A 183 3.02 -4.44 -19.30
C ALA A 183 3.14 -3.82 -20.72
N PRO A 184 4.34 -3.38 -21.14
CA PRO A 184 5.60 -3.29 -20.38
C PRO A 184 5.77 -1.98 -19.59
N VAL A 185 4.75 -1.13 -19.54
CA VAL A 185 4.81 0.21 -18.92
C VAL A 185 4.88 0.10 -17.40
N LEU A 186 4.04 -0.77 -16.81
CA LEU A 186 4.07 -1.02 -15.38
C LEU A 186 4.49 -2.46 -15.05
N ARG A 187 5.20 -2.60 -13.93
CA ARG A 187 5.28 -3.84 -13.18
C ARG A 187 4.26 -3.78 -12.04
N VAL A 188 3.47 -4.82 -11.91
CA VAL A 188 2.52 -4.95 -10.79
C VAL A 188 2.91 -6.19 -9.99
N VAL A 189 3.14 -6.03 -8.69
CA VAL A 189 3.59 -7.10 -7.80
C VAL A 189 2.74 -7.13 -6.54
N GLY A 190 2.47 -8.32 -6.02
CA GLY A 190 1.81 -8.54 -4.75
C GLY A 190 2.81 -8.89 -3.65
N VAL A 191 2.61 -8.35 -2.46
CA VAL A 191 3.33 -8.73 -1.25
C VAL A 191 2.30 -9.20 -0.23
N ALA A 192 2.45 -10.40 0.29
CA ALA A 192 1.53 -10.99 1.26
C ALA A 192 2.22 -11.08 2.64
N PRO A 193 2.13 -10.02 3.46
CA PRO A 193 2.72 -10.04 4.79
C PRO A 193 2.05 -11.08 5.68
N GLY A 194 2.83 -11.70 6.54
CA GLY A 194 2.32 -12.41 7.70
C GLY A 194 2.11 -11.47 8.89
N LEU A 195 2.17 -12.03 10.10
CA LEU A 195 2.14 -11.27 11.32
C LEU A 195 3.45 -10.45 11.43
N THR A 196 3.38 -9.14 11.21
CA THR A 196 4.58 -8.29 11.05
C THR A 196 4.76 -7.30 12.21
N LEU A 197 3.70 -6.61 12.62
CA LEU A 197 3.73 -5.59 13.67
C LEU A 197 2.71 -5.91 14.76
N ASP A 198 3.04 -5.52 15.99
CA ASP A 198 2.11 -5.57 17.12
C ASP A 198 0.78 -4.91 16.77
N THR A 199 -0.29 -5.48 17.29
CA THR A 199 -1.63 -4.93 17.11
C THR A 199 -2.31 -4.76 18.46
N PRO A 200 -3.05 -3.67 18.68
CA PRO A 200 -3.84 -3.48 19.90
C PRO A 200 -4.86 -4.61 20.17
N ALA A 201 -5.20 -5.39 19.14
CA ALA A 201 -6.11 -6.54 19.25
C ALA A 201 -5.43 -7.80 19.82
N LEU A 202 -4.10 -7.83 19.93
CA LEU A 202 -3.33 -8.95 20.47
C LEU A 202 -2.44 -8.42 21.60
N ASP A 203 -2.52 -9.05 22.77
CA ASP A 203 -1.53 -8.78 23.81
C ASP A 203 -0.13 -9.27 23.38
N ALA A 204 0.91 -8.72 24.00
CA ALA A 204 2.30 -8.98 23.64
C ALA A 204 2.66 -10.48 23.73
N ASP A 205 2.09 -11.21 24.69
CA ASP A 205 2.38 -12.64 24.87
C ASP A 205 1.75 -13.48 23.76
N LYS A 206 0.51 -13.18 23.38
CA LYS A 206 -0.16 -13.83 22.23
C LYS A 206 0.54 -13.48 20.94
N PHE A 207 0.94 -12.23 20.74
CA PHE A 207 1.72 -11.84 19.56
C PHE A 207 3.02 -12.65 19.49
N ALA A 208 3.79 -12.72 20.58
CA ALA A 208 5.03 -13.49 20.65
C ALA A 208 4.81 -14.99 20.44
N ALA A 209 3.69 -15.55 20.94
CA ALA A 209 3.34 -16.95 20.71
C ALA A 209 3.06 -17.24 19.24
N LEU A 210 2.24 -16.41 18.59
CA LEU A 210 1.93 -16.52 17.16
C LEU A 210 3.18 -16.34 16.29
N HIS A 211 4.07 -15.42 16.69
CA HIS A 211 5.35 -15.18 16.02
C HIS A 211 6.22 -16.44 15.97
N ARG A 212 6.27 -17.17 17.10
CA ARG A 212 7.01 -18.44 17.21
C ARG A 212 6.40 -19.60 16.43
N MET A 213 5.11 -19.54 16.11
CA MET A 213 4.42 -20.56 15.32
C MET A 213 4.75 -20.51 13.82
N SER A 214 5.42 -19.47 13.34
CA SER A 214 5.86 -19.43 11.94
C SER A 214 6.93 -20.50 11.69
N PRO A 215 7.01 -21.07 10.47
CA PRO A 215 7.97 -22.15 10.16
C PRO A 215 9.43 -21.81 10.44
N LEU A 216 9.78 -20.51 10.43
CA LEU A 216 11.14 -20.03 10.74
C LEU A 216 11.30 -19.63 12.22
N GLY A 217 10.32 -19.87 13.09
CA GLY A 217 10.31 -19.47 14.48
C GLY A 217 10.21 -17.94 14.70
N ARG A 218 10.06 -17.18 13.63
CA ARG A 218 9.84 -15.73 13.62
C ARG A 218 8.98 -15.37 12.41
N SER A 219 8.12 -14.36 12.53
CA SER A 219 7.35 -13.87 11.39
C SER A 219 8.17 -12.87 10.55
N SER A 220 7.52 -12.24 9.57
CA SER A 220 8.16 -11.21 8.74
C SER A 220 8.68 -10.05 9.61
N THR A 221 9.87 -9.62 9.34
CA THR A 221 10.54 -8.47 9.97
C THR A 221 10.88 -7.43 8.92
#